data_58a91df746ef64a2ca1fe1a81807fc11
#
_entry.id   58a91df746ef64a2ca1fe1a81807fc11
#
_cell.length_a   1.000
_cell.length_b   1.000
_cell.length_c   1.000
_cell.angle_alpha   90.00
_cell.angle_beta   90.00
_cell.angle_gamma   90.00
#
_symmetry.space_group_name_H-M   'P 1'
#
loop_
_entity.id
_entity.type
_entity.pdbx_description
1 polymer ?
#
loop_
_entity_poly.entity_id
_entity_poly.type
_entity_poly.pdbx_seq_one_letter_code
_entity_poly.pdbx_strand_id
1 'polypeptide(L)'
;MGNGAARAGLLGIAAVLLTAVLWGTTGTAATFAPGVGPLAIGAAALGIGGLLQAAVAVPALRRERLALAAHRGTLLAGGAAVVVYPLAFYSSMHLAGVAIGTVVSLGSAPLASGLLERVVERRRLSIWWLLAAALGIAGSAVLCLATAHGAPSAARATLAGVALGLLAGAAYALYSWSAHRLMRRGIGRAAAMGAVFGLGGLALMPVLLATGAPLLASGQSFAVGAYMALVPMFLGYLLFGYGLSRITPSSATTLTLAEPAVAAVLAVLVVGERLPGAAWAGLAGIGASLLLLALAPTTLPRSTSSPADRRAPQSAPAAAEAHLRRGPGRAQAGSGAPCRTVPAPTARRRK
;
A
#
# COMPACT_ATOMS: atom_id res chain seq x y z
N MET A 1 23.83 11.51 -3.65
CA MET A 1 22.41 11.36 -3.22
C MET A 1 21.72 10.10 -3.79
N GLY A 2 22.29 9.36 -4.74
CA GLY A 2 21.68 8.19 -5.38
C GLY A 2 21.50 6.95 -4.47
N ASN A 3 22.46 6.64 -3.61
CA ASN A 3 22.44 5.38 -2.83
C ASN A 3 21.32 5.31 -1.76
N GLY A 4 20.89 6.44 -1.18
CA GLY A 4 19.82 6.47 -0.19
C GLY A 4 18.44 6.17 -0.78
N ALA A 5 18.13 6.70 -1.96
CA ALA A 5 16.86 6.47 -2.64
C ALA A 5 16.74 5.03 -3.16
N ALA A 6 17.81 4.47 -3.72
CA ALA A 6 17.86 3.08 -4.16
C ALA A 6 17.67 2.11 -2.97
N ARG A 7 18.35 2.36 -1.85
CA ARG A 7 18.19 1.57 -0.61
C ARG A 7 16.76 1.65 -0.05
N ALA A 8 16.14 2.84 -0.07
CA ALA A 8 14.76 2.99 0.38
C ALA A 8 13.77 2.20 -0.50
N GLY A 9 13.97 2.18 -1.82
CA GLY A 9 13.19 1.37 -2.75
C GLY A 9 13.33 -0.12 -2.49
N LEU A 10 14.56 -0.62 -2.31
CA LEU A 10 14.83 -2.03 -1.98
C LEU A 10 14.17 -2.46 -0.66
N LEU A 11 14.23 -1.60 0.36
CA LEU A 11 13.53 -1.87 1.63
C LEU A 11 12.01 -1.90 1.46
N GLY A 12 11.46 -1.09 0.56
CA GLY A 12 10.04 -1.13 0.21
C GLY A 12 9.64 -2.44 -0.47
N ILE A 13 10.44 -2.91 -1.43
CA ILE A 13 10.25 -4.20 -2.11
C ILE A 13 10.33 -5.36 -1.10
N ALA A 14 11.37 -5.38 -0.27
CA ALA A 14 11.55 -6.42 0.74
C ALA A 14 10.37 -6.50 1.72
N ALA A 15 9.84 -5.34 2.15
CA ALA A 15 8.68 -5.30 3.05
C ALA A 15 7.42 -5.88 2.39
N VAL A 16 7.17 -5.58 1.10
CA VAL A 16 6.02 -6.13 0.37
C VAL A 16 6.19 -7.63 0.11
N LEU A 17 7.40 -8.10 -0.21
CA LEU A 17 7.67 -9.54 -0.36
C LEU A 17 7.46 -10.29 0.96
N LEU A 18 7.90 -9.72 2.09
CA LEU A 18 7.63 -10.31 3.40
C LEU A 18 6.13 -10.32 3.71
N THR A 19 5.39 -9.29 3.30
CA THR A 19 3.92 -9.29 3.36
C THR A 19 3.33 -10.45 2.56
N ALA A 20 3.81 -10.66 1.32
CA ALA A 20 3.34 -11.77 0.47
C ALA A 20 3.61 -13.14 1.11
N VAL A 21 4.74 -13.29 1.82
CA VAL A 21 5.03 -14.50 2.61
C VAL A 21 3.99 -14.69 3.71
N LEU A 22 3.69 -13.64 4.48
CA LEU A 22 2.69 -13.73 5.55
C LEU A 22 1.30 -14.04 4.99
N TRP A 23 0.90 -13.40 3.89
CA TRP A 23 -0.40 -13.64 3.27
C TRP A 23 -0.49 -15.03 2.65
N GLY A 24 0.59 -15.56 2.09
CA GLY A 24 0.65 -16.93 1.55
C GLY A 24 0.37 -18.02 2.58
N THR A 25 0.49 -17.72 3.88
CA THR A 25 0.12 -18.67 4.96
C THR A 25 -1.39 -18.76 5.20
N THR A 26 -2.18 -17.79 4.73
CA THR A 26 -3.60 -17.68 5.06
C THR A 26 -4.43 -18.86 4.58
N GLY A 27 -4.15 -19.37 3.37
CA GLY A 27 -4.82 -20.54 2.81
C GLY A 27 -4.60 -21.78 3.67
N THR A 28 -3.34 -22.06 4.03
CA THR A 28 -2.98 -23.18 4.91
C THR A 28 -3.62 -23.01 6.30
N ALA A 29 -3.58 -21.80 6.88
CA ALA A 29 -4.19 -21.55 8.18
C ALA A 29 -5.70 -21.79 8.18
N ALA A 30 -6.41 -21.37 7.11
CA ALA A 30 -7.85 -21.54 6.99
C ALA A 30 -8.29 -23.02 6.98
N THR A 31 -7.45 -23.96 6.51
CA THR A 31 -7.77 -25.41 6.53
C THR A 31 -7.91 -25.96 7.95
N PHE A 32 -7.33 -25.30 8.94
CA PHE A 32 -7.42 -25.70 10.35
C PHE A 32 -8.68 -25.17 11.06
N ALA A 33 -9.56 -24.44 10.37
CA ALA A 33 -10.84 -23.96 10.90
C ALA A 33 -12.03 -24.46 10.05
N PRO A 34 -12.27 -25.78 9.98
CA PRO A 34 -13.36 -26.34 9.20
C PRO A 34 -14.72 -25.83 9.74
N GLY A 35 -15.63 -25.47 8.85
CA GLY A 35 -16.96 -24.97 9.20
C GLY A 35 -17.03 -23.46 9.45
N VAL A 36 -15.92 -22.72 9.42
CA VAL A 36 -15.93 -21.26 9.46
C VAL A 36 -16.17 -20.71 8.05
N GLY A 37 -17.27 -20.00 7.87
CA GLY A 37 -17.66 -19.45 6.58
C GLY A 37 -16.72 -18.34 6.07
N PRO A 38 -16.70 -18.08 4.75
CA PRO A 38 -15.79 -17.12 4.12
C PRO A 38 -15.97 -15.68 4.64
N LEU A 39 -17.20 -15.28 4.93
CA LEU A 39 -17.47 -13.95 5.46
C LEU A 39 -16.92 -13.78 6.88
N ALA A 40 -17.03 -14.82 7.73
CA ALA A 40 -16.49 -14.81 9.10
C ALA A 40 -14.95 -14.69 9.08
N ILE A 41 -14.27 -15.49 8.23
CA ILE A 41 -12.81 -15.44 8.09
C ILE A 41 -12.37 -14.05 7.61
N GLY A 42 -12.99 -13.54 6.55
CA GLY A 42 -12.63 -12.25 5.99
C GLY A 42 -12.88 -11.09 6.96
N ALA A 43 -14.02 -11.08 7.63
CA ALA A 43 -14.38 -10.05 8.59
C ALA A 43 -13.52 -10.12 9.87
N ALA A 44 -13.20 -11.32 10.37
CA ALA A 44 -12.30 -11.47 11.51
C ALA A 44 -10.88 -11.01 11.16
N ALA A 45 -10.33 -11.51 10.08
CA ALA A 45 -8.96 -11.24 9.67
C ALA A 45 -8.74 -9.73 9.43
N LEU A 46 -9.46 -9.15 8.47
CA LEU A 46 -9.23 -7.75 8.07
C LEU A 46 -9.96 -6.76 8.98
N GLY A 47 -11.08 -7.16 9.58
CA GLY A 47 -11.82 -6.35 10.56
C GLY A 47 -10.99 -6.11 11.80
N ILE A 48 -10.58 -7.17 12.50
CA ILE A 48 -9.75 -7.06 13.71
C ILE A 48 -8.38 -6.50 13.37
N GLY A 49 -7.72 -7.00 12.31
CA GLY A 49 -6.43 -6.49 11.86
C GLY A 49 -6.44 -4.99 11.54
N GLY A 50 -7.51 -4.50 10.92
CA GLY A 50 -7.70 -3.08 10.63
C GLY A 50 -7.93 -2.22 11.89
N LEU A 51 -8.71 -2.72 12.85
CA LEU A 51 -8.90 -2.05 14.15
C LEU A 51 -7.58 -1.97 14.94
N LEU A 52 -6.76 -3.04 14.93
CA LEU A 52 -5.44 -3.04 15.55
C LEU A 52 -4.51 -2.01 14.90
N GLN A 53 -4.56 -1.87 13.56
CA GLN A 53 -3.81 -0.82 12.87
C GLN A 53 -4.25 0.58 13.30
N ALA A 54 -5.56 0.82 13.43
CA ALA A 54 -6.08 2.08 13.94
C ALA A 54 -5.65 2.32 15.39
N ALA A 55 -5.70 1.30 16.25
CA ALA A 55 -5.31 1.39 17.66
C ALA A 55 -3.84 1.83 17.82
N VAL A 56 -2.91 1.19 17.10
CA VAL A 56 -1.49 1.57 17.10
C VAL A 56 -1.28 2.96 16.48
N ALA A 57 -2.12 3.35 15.53
CA ALA A 57 -2.04 4.65 14.85
C ALA A 57 -2.74 5.80 15.60
N VAL A 58 -3.40 5.56 16.73
CA VAL A 58 -4.18 6.60 17.47
C VAL A 58 -3.42 7.92 17.67
N PRO A 59 -2.13 7.94 18.10
CA PRO A 59 -1.41 9.19 18.26
C PRO A 59 -1.26 9.96 16.93
N ALA A 60 -1.00 9.25 15.83
CA ALA A 60 -0.86 9.82 14.50
C ALA A 60 -2.22 10.28 13.96
N LEU A 61 -3.29 9.51 14.16
CA LEU A 61 -4.65 9.85 13.77
C LEU A 61 -5.13 11.15 14.45
N ARG A 62 -4.87 11.29 15.75
CA ARG A 62 -5.22 12.52 16.50
C ARG A 62 -4.44 13.74 15.99
N ARG A 63 -3.16 13.57 15.70
CA ARG A 63 -2.28 14.64 15.21
C ARG A 63 -2.69 15.10 13.82
N GLU A 64 -3.07 14.20 12.95
CA GLU A 64 -3.32 14.46 11.53
C GLU A 64 -4.81 14.50 11.17
N ARG A 65 -5.70 14.58 12.17
CA ARG A 65 -7.16 14.54 11.99
C ARG A 65 -7.70 15.55 10.97
N LEU A 66 -7.17 16.76 10.96
CA LEU A 66 -7.61 17.81 10.03
C LEU A 66 -7.16 17.51 8.59
N ALA A 67 -5.94 17.00 8.41
CA ALA A 67 -5.44 16.58 7.11
C ALA A 67 -6.25 15.40 6.56
N LEU A 68 -6.58 14.42 7.40
CA LEU A 68 -7.46 13.31 7.03
C LEU A 68 -8.87 13.79 6.65
N ALA A 69 -9.45 14.71 7.41
CA ALA A 69 -10.76 15.30 7.12
C ALA A 69 -10.78 16.07 5.78
N ALA A 70 -9.70 16.77 5.45
CA ALA A 70 -9.54 17.45 4.16
C ALA A 70 -9.52 16.48 2.97
N HIS A 71 -9.15 15.20 3.20
CA HIS A 71 -9.07 14.15 2.18
C HIS A 71 -10.12 13.05 2.40
N ARG A 72 -11.26 13.39 3.04
CA ARG A 72 -12.32 12.43 3.40
C ARG A 72 -12.80 11.56 2.25
N GLY A 73 -12.90 12.08 1.02
CA GLY A 73 -13.32 11.28 -0.14
C GLY A 73 -12.36 10.12 -0.43
N THR A 74 -11.05 10.36 -0.41
CA THR A 74 -10.04 9.30 -0.59
C THR A 74 -10.06 8.32 0.59
N LEU A 75 -10.22 8.82 1.82
CA LEU A 75 -10.32 8.00 3.02
C LEU A 75 -11.55 7.07 2.99
N LEU A 76 -12.73 7.62 2.66
CA LEU A 76 -13.98 6.83 2.56
C LEU A 76 -13.90 5.80 1.44
N ALA A 77 -13.37 6.17 0.26
CA ALA A 77 -13.16 5.24 -0.84
C ALA A 77 -12.23 4.08 -0.46
N GLY A 78 -11.11 4.38 0.21
CA GLY A 78 -10.19 3.37 0.72
C GLY A 78 -10.81 2.49 1.79
N GLY A 79 -11.51 3.06 2.78
CA GLY A 79 -12.20 2.33 3.83
C GLY A 79 -13.31 1.41 3.29
N ALA A 80 -14.13 1.90 2.34
CA ALA A 80 -15.13 1.08 1.67
C ALA A 80 -14.49 -0.09 0.89
N ALA A 81 -13.37 0.18 0.21
CA ALA A 81 -12.63 -0.85 -0.50
C ALA A 81 -12.05 -1.92 0.45
N VAL A 82 -11.60 -1.53 1.65
CA VAL A 82 -11.18 -2.48 2.70
C VAL A 82 -12.32 -3.39 3.15
N VAL A 83 -13.57 -2.90 3.19
CA VAL A 83 -14.75 -3.74 3.49
C VAL A 83 -15.04 -4.71 2.35
N VAL A 84 -15.07 -4.20 1.13
CA VAL A 84 -15.44 -4.99 -0.06
C VAL A 84 -14.43 -6.09 -0.34
N TYR A 85 -13.14 -5.81 -0.17
CA TYR A 85 -12.07 -6.74 -0.54
C TYR A 85 -12.21 -8.13 0.09
N PRO A 86 -12.20 -8.31 1.43
CA PRO A 86 -12.23 -9.64 2.02
C PRO A 86 -13.55 -10.36 1.77
N LEU A 87 -14.66 -9.63 1.77
CA LEU A 87 -15.97 -10.23 1.53
C LEU A 87 -16.09 -10.76 0.09
N ALA A 88 -15.62 -10.00 -0.88
CA ALA A 88 -15.62 -10.41 -2.27
C ALA A 88 -14.56 -11.51 -2.55
N PHE A 89 -13.35 -11.40 -1.98
CA PHE A 89 -12.26 -12.34 -2.17
C PHE A 89 -12.60 -13.75 -1.67
N TYR A 90 -13.01 -13.88 -0.41
CA TYR A 90 -13.34 -15.19 0.15
C TYR A 90 -14.63 -15.77 -0.45
N SER A 91 -15.61 -14.93 -0.80
CA SER A 91 -16.81 -15.39 -1.54
C SER A 91 -16.49 -15.84 -2.95
N SER A 92 -15.55 -15.16 -3.64
CA SER A 92 -15.04 -15.60 -4.95
C SER A 92 -14.45 -17.01 -4.88
N MET A 93 -13.58 -17.25 -3.90
CA MET A 93 -12.97 -18.57 -3.69
C MET A 93 -14.00 -19.64 -3.34
N HIS A 94 -15.04 -19.30 -2.59
CA HIS A 94 -16.10 -20.23 -2.23
C HIS A 94 -16.96 -20.61 -3.45
N LEU A 95 -17.25 -19.68 -4.36
CA LEU A 95 -18.14 -19.88 -5.51
C LEU A 95 -17.42 -20.43 -6.74
N ALA A 96 -16.23 -19.94 -7.05
CA ALA A 96 -15.48 -20.34 -8.24
C ALA A 96 -14.38 -21.38 -7.95
N GLY A 97 -14.18 -21.73 -6.67
CA GLY A 97 -13.05 -22.53 -6.22
C GLY A 97 -11.83 -21.68 -5.90
N VAL A 98 -10.99 -22.17 -4.99
CA VAL A 98 -9.84 -21.44 -4.44
C VAL A 98 -8.89 -20.98 -5.55
N ALA A 99 -8.57 -21.87 -6.50
CA ALA A 99 -7.65 -21.56 -7.59
C ALA A 99 -8.14 -20.40 -8.47
N ILE A 100 -9.38 -20.49 -8.99
CA ILE A 100 -9.94 -19.46 -9.89
C ILE A 100 -10.15 -18.16 -9.12
N GLY A 101 -10.74 -18.21 -7.92
CA GLY A 101 -10.97 -17.04 -7.08
C GLY A 101 -9.69 -16.28 -6.76
N THR A 102 -8.61 -17.00 -6.40
CA THR A 102 -7.30 -16.40 -6.11
C THR A 102 -6.68 -15.78 -7.35
N VAL A 103 -6.64 -16.52 -8.48
CA VAL A 103 -6.04 -16.00 -9.74
C VAL A 103 -6.74 -14.73 -10.21
N VAL A 104 -8.08 -14.75 -10.23
CA VAL A 104 -8.85 -13.61 -10.72
C VAL A 104 -8.68 -12.41 -9.79
N SER A 105 -8.77 -12.61 -8.47
CA SER A 105 -8.66 -11.52 -7.49
C SER A 105 -7.25 -10.91 -7.47
N LEU A 106 -6.23 -11.73 -7.29
CA LEU A 106 -4.84 -11.23 -7.18
C LEU A 106 -4.29 -10.80 -8.54
N GLY A 107 -4.62 -11.52 -9.62
CA GLY A 107 -4.16 -11.17 -10.96
C GLY A 107 -4.79 -9.89 -11.51
N SER A 108 -6.03 -9.57 -11.18
CA SER A 108 -6.66 -8.32 -11.60
C SER A 108 -6.19 -7.09 -10.80
N ALA A 109 -5.67 -7.26 -9.58
CA ALA A 109 -5.25 -6.15 -8.73
C ALA A 109 -4.10 -5.29 -9.31
N PRO A 110 -3.01 -5.84 -9.88
CA PRO A 110 -2.00 -5.04 -10.56
C PRO A 110 -2.58 -4.24 -11.74
N LEU A 111 -3.46 -4.87 -12.54
CA LEU A 111 -4.09 -4.21 -13.69
C LEU A 111 -4.97 -3.05 -13.24
N ALA A 112 -5.80 -3.26 -12.22
CA ALA A 112 -6.64 -2.21 -11.63
C ALA A 112 -5.79 -1.09 -10.99
N SER A 113 -4.69 -1.43 -10.30
CA SER A 113 -3.75 -0.44 -9.74
C SER A 113 -3.08 0.40 -10.82
N GLY A 114 -2.60 -0.25 -11.88
CA GLY A 114 -2.00 0.43 -13.03
C GLY A 114 -3.01 1.34 -13.73
N LEU A 115 -4.25 0.89 -13.91
CA LEU A 115 -5.33 1.69 -14.48
C LEU A 115 -5.64 2.93 -13.62
N LEU A 116 -5.74 2.79 -12.29
CA LEU A 116 -5.90 3.91 -11.37
C LEU A 116 -4.76 4.92 -11.48
N GLU A 117 -3.51 4.47 -11.49
CA GLU A 117 -2.35 5.34 -11.69
C GLU A 117 -2.36 6.03 -13.07
N ARG A 118 -2.77 5.31 -14.12
CA ARG A 118 -2.84 5.84 -15.48
C ARG A 118 -3.94 6.90 -15.63
N VAL A 119 -5.14 6.63 -15.11
CA VAL A 119 -6.33 7.47 -15.30
C VAL A 119 -6.33 8.63 -14.31
N VAL A 120 -6.11 8.36 -13.02
CA VAL A 120 -6.26 9.37 -11.96
C VAL A 120 -4.99 10.19 -11.78
N GLU A 121 -3.81 9.57 -11.84
CA GLU A 121 -2.52 10.23 -11.66
C GLU A 121 -1.84 10.62 -12.97
N ARG A 122 -2.42 10.20 -14.11
CA ARG A 122 -1.88 10.44 -15.46
C ARG A 122 -0.43 9.96 -15.63
N ARG A 123 -0.02 8.96 -14.85
CA ARG A 123 1.32 8.36 -14.95
C ARG A 123 1.41 7.42 -16.14
N ARG A 124 2.52 7.45 -16.85
CA ARG A 124 2.82 6.47 -17.90
C ARG A 124 3.30 5.18 -17.22
N LEU A 125 2.69 4.06 -17.56
CA LEU A 125 3.12 2.73 -17.10
C LEU A 125 4.40 2.34 -17.85
N SER A 126 5.39 1.81 -17.11
CA SER A 126 6.63 1.31 -17.70
C SER A 126 6.37 -0.01 -18.44
N ILE A 127 7.04 -0.23 -19.58
CA ILE A 127 6.98 -1.52 -20.28
C ILE A 127 7.51 -2.66 -19.40
N TRP A 128 8.51 -2.40 -18.58
CA TRP A 128 9.04 -3.38 -17.63
C TRP A 128 7.98 -3.83 -16.63
N TRP A 129 7.19 -2.88 -16.14
CA TRP A 129 6.08 -3.20 -15.25
C TRP A 129 4.98 -4.01 -15.97
N LEU A 130 4.63 -3.64 -17.21
CA LEU A 130 3.63 -4.38 -18.01
C LEU A 130 4.06 -5.82 -18.23
N LEU A 131 5.33 -6.05 -18.61
CA LEU A 131 5.87 -7.39 -18.80
C LEU A 131 5.93 -8.19 -17.48
N ALA A 132 6.37 -7.56 -16.39
CA ALA A 132 6.38 -8.19 -15.07
C ALA A 132 4.96 -8.56 -14.61
N ALA A 133 3.99 -7.67 -14.73
CA ALA A 133 2.60 -7.93 -14.36
C ALA A 133 2.00 -9.06 -15.21
N ALA A 134 2.19 -9.02 -16.54
CA ALA A 134 1.70 -10.07 -17.45
C ALA A 134 2.30 -11.44 -17.10
N LEU A 135 3.62 -11.50 -16.87
CA LEU A 135 4.33 -12.75 -16.54
C LEU A 135 3.92 -13.27 -15.15
N GLY A 136 3.77 -12.39 -14.16
CA GLY A 136 3.34 -12.75 -12.82
C GLY A 136 1.90 -13.26 -12.78
N ILE A 137 0.98 -12.60 -13.51
CA ILE A 137 -0.41 -13.04 -13.64
C ILE A 137 -0.48 -14.39 -14.35
N ALA A 138 0.24 -14.57 -15.46
CA ALA A 138 0.28 -15.84 -16.20
C ALA A 138 0.88 -16.95 -15.34
N GLY A 139 1.99 -16.69 -14.64
CA GLY A 139 2.62 -17.64 -13.72
C GLY A 139 1.69 -18.05 -12.58
N SER A 140 1.02 -17.08 -11.95
CA SER A 140 0.01 -17.35 -10.90
C SER A 140 -1.16 -18.15 -11.44
N ALA A 141 -1.64 -17.86 -12.65
CA ALA A 141 -2.73 -18.61 -13.28
C ALA A 141 -2.33 -20.05 -13.53
N VAL A 142 -1.15 -20.28 -14.12
CA VAL A 142 -0.64 -21.65 -14.37
C VAL A 142 -0.47 -22.42 -13.06
N LEU A 143 0.11 -21.80 -12.03
CA LEU A 143 0.31 -22.44 -10.71
C LEU A 143 -1.04 -22.83 -10.09
N CYS A 144 -1.97 -21.88 -9.96
CA CYS A 144 -3.25 -22.14 -9.31
C CYS A 144 -4.13 -23.14 -10.09
N LEU A 145 -4.14 -23.08 -11.42
CA LEU A 145 -4.89 -24.03 -12.25
C LEU A 145 -4.27 -25.44 -12.22
N ALA A 146 -2.94 -25.53 -12.17
CA ALA A 146 -2.24 -26.81 -12.09
C ALA A 146 -2.43 -27.51 -10.72
N THR A 147 -2.70 -26.75 -9.66
CA THR A 147 -2.95 -27.26 -8.30
C THR A 147 -4.43 -27.33 -7.95
N ALA A 148 -5.33 -26.96 -8.87
CA ALA A 148 -6.76 -26.99 -8.64
C ALA A 148 -7.28 -28.43 -8.46
N HIS A 149 -7.83 -28.71 -7.28
CA HIS A 149 -8.50 -29.97 -6.96
C HIS A 149 -9.97 -29.67 -6.66
N GLY A 150 -10.89 -30.35 -7.30
CA GLY A 150 -12.33 -30.24 -6.99
C GLY A 150 -13.23 -30.43 -8.19
N ALA A 151 -14.51 -30.76 -7.94
CA ALA A 151 -15.53 -30.89 -8.96
C ALA A 151 -15.84 -29.53 -9.62
N PRO A 152 -16.16 -29.50 -10.91
CA PRO A 152 -16.60 -28.28 -11.58
C PRO A 152 -17.84 -27.70 -10.86
N SER A 153 -17.74 -26.50 -10.36
CA SER A 153 -18.90 -25.77 -9.82
C SER A 153 -19.89 -25.45 -10.95
N ALA A 154 -21.19 -25.31 -10.61
CA ALA A 154 -22.18 -24.92 -11.61
C ALA A 154 -21.73 -23.62 -12.32
N ALA A 155 -21.89 -23.54 -13.64
CA ALA A 155 -21.38 -22.42 -14.46
C ALA A 155 -21.80 -21.03 -13.94
N ARG A 156 -23.00 -20.91 -13.40
CA ARG A 156 -23.49 -19.65 -12.79
C ARG A 156 -22.72 -19.28 -11.53
N ALA A 157 -22.39 -20.24 -10.66
CA ALA A 157 -21.61 -20.01 -9.44
C ALA A 157 -20.18 -19.59 -9.79
N THR A 158 -19.57 -20.24 -10.78
CA THR A 158 -18.23 -19.86 -11.28
C THR A 158 -18.24 -18.45 -11.83
N LEU A 159 -19.23 -18.06 -12.65
CA LEU A 159 -19.33 -16.70 -13.19
C LEU A 159 -19.49 -15.64 -12.09
N ALA A 160 -20.36 -15.90 -11.11
CA ALA A 160 -20.53 -15.03 -9.95
C ALA A 160 -19.23 -14.91 -9.13
N GLY A 161 -18.52 -16.04 -8.93
CA GLY A 161 -17.22 -16.06 -8.26
C GLY A 161 -16.16 -15.25 -9.00
N VAL A 162 -16.09 -15.36 -10.34
CA VAL A 162 -15.18 -14.55 -11.16
C VAL A 162 -15.52 -13.06 -11.05
N ALA A 163 -16.81 -12.67 -11.10
CA ALA A 163 -17.22 -11.28 -10.93
C ALA A 163 -16.80 -10.72 -9.55
N LEU A 164 -17.00 -11.51 -8.49
CA LEU A 164 -16.53 -11.15 -7.14
C LEU A 164 -15.00 -11.08 -7.05
N GLY A 165 -14.28 -11.95 -7.74
CA GLY A 165 -12.83 -11.90 -7.84
C GLY A 165 -12.32 -10.60 -8.48
N LEU A 166 -12.93 -10.19 -9.59
CA LEU A 166 -12.62 -8.90 -10.23
C LEU A 166 -12.93 -7.71 -9.30
N LEU A 167 -14.05 -7.78 -8.58
CA LEU A 167 -14.42 -6.77 -7.59
C LEU A 167 -13.40 -6.72 -6.44
N ALA A 168 -12.94 -7.87 -5.96
CA ALA A 168 -11.90 -7.97 -4.94
C ALA A 168 -10.59 -7.34 -5.43
N GLY A 169 -10.14 -7.66 -6.64
CA GLY A 169 -8.93 -7.07 -7.22
C GLY A 169 -9.03 -5.55 -7.39
N ALA A 170 -10.19 -5.06 -7.84
CA ALA A 170 -10.45 -3.62 -7.93
C ALA A 170 -10.45 -2.94 -6.54
N ALA A 171 -11.05 -3.58 -5.54
CA ALA A 171 -11.07 -3.10 -4.16
C ALA A 171 -9.65 -3.10 -3.55
N TYR A 172 -8.86 -4.14 -3.81
CA TYR A 172 -7.45 -4.21 -3.40
C TYR A 172 -6.64 -3.04 -4.00
N ALA A 173 -6.78 -2.81 -5.30
CA ALA A 173 -6.14 -1.69 -5.96
C ALA A 173 -6.58 -0.35 -5.36
N LEU A 174 -7.86 -0.18 -5.09
CA LEU A 174 -8.44 1.08 -4.62
C LEU A 174 -7.97 1.42 -3.19
N TYR A 175 -7.98 0.49 -2.24
CA TYR A 175 -7.48 0.80 -0.90
C TYR A 175 -5.96 1.04 -0.89
N SER A 176 -5.20 0.28 -1.66
CA SER A 176 -3.75 0.47 -1.81
C SER A 176 -3.42 1.84 -2.39
N TRP A 177 -4.10 2.22 -3.46
CA TRP A 177 -3.97 3.53 -4.07
C TRP A 177 -4.43 4.66 -3.12
N SER A 178 -5.53 4.46 -2.40
CA SER A 178 -6.04 5.46 -1.44
C SER A 178 -5.04 5.72 -0.32
N ALA A 179 -4.49 4.66 0.29
CA ALA A 179 -3.46 4.77 1.33
C ALA A 179 -2.20 5.47 0.79
N HIS A 180 -1.70 5.04 -0.37
CA HIS A 180 -0.54 5.68 -1.02
C HIS A 180 -0.80 7.15 -1.36
N ARG A 181 -1.98 7.48 -1.88
CA ARG A 181 -2.37 8.86 -2.20
C ARG A 181 -2.41 9.76 -0.97
N LEU A 182 -2.95 9.28 0.16
CA LEU A 182 -2.92 10.00 1.43
C LEU A 182 -1.47 10.27 1.88
N MET A 183 -0.58 9.26 1.79
CA MET A 183 0.84 9.42 2.11
C MET A 183 1.52 10.45 1.20
N ARG A 184 1.20 10.46 -0.10
CA ARG A 184 1.72 11.46 -1.05
C ARG A 184 1.20 12.89 -0.81
N ARG A 185 0.09 13.03 -0.09
CA ARG A 185 -0.46 14.32 0.36
C ARG A 185 0.14 14.79 1.70
N GLY A 186 1.18 14.12 2.18
CA GLY A 186 1.90 14.49 3.40
C GLY A 186 1.32 13.88 4.67
N ILE A 187 0.29 13.03 4.57
CA ILE A 187 -0.23 12.28 5.73
C ILE A 187 0.74 11.16 6.05
N GLY A 188 1.16 11.06 7.30
CA GLY A 188 2.08 10.04 7.76
C GLY A 188 1.55 8.62 7.51
N ARG A 189 2.46 7.68 7.24
CA ARG A 189 2.11 6.29 6.95
C ARG A 189 1.18 5.68 8.00
N ALA A 190 1.48 5.87 9.29
CA ALA A 190 0.67 5.31 10.37
C ALA A 190 -0.76 5.87 10.35
N ALA A 191 -0.92 7.20 10.14
CA ALA A 191 -2.22 7.83 10.04
C ALA A 191 -3.00 7.37 8.80
N ALA A 192 -2.35 7.30 7.63
CA ALA A 192 -2.99 6.87 6.38
C ALA A 192 -3.48 5.42 6.45
N MET A 193 -2.60 4.48 6.87
CA MET A 193 -2.98 3.06 7.02
C MET A 193 -3.99 2.86 8.14
N GLY A 194 -3.75 3.45 9.32
CA GLY A 194 -4.65 3.34 10.46
C GLY A 194 -6.04 3.91 10.17
N ALA A 195 -6.14 5.01 9.41
CA ALA A 195 -7.43 5.59 9.05
C ALA A 195 -8.19 4.72 8.03
N VAL A 196 -7.54 4.31 6.94
CA VAL A 196 -8.16 3.51 5.87
C VAL A 196 -8.59 2.15 6.40
N PHE A 197 -7.67 1.43 7.06
CA PHE A 197 -7.94 0.08 7.56
C PHE A 197 -8.79 0.08 8.84
N GLY A 198 -8.66 1.10 9.69
CA GLY A 198 -9.51 1.25 10.86
C GLY A 198 -10.95 1.53 10.50
N LEU A 199 -11.21 2.39 9.52
CA LEU A 199 -12.56 2.65 9.02
C LEU A 199 -13.18 1.38 8.41
N GLY A 200 -12.43 0.69 7.54
CA GLY A 200 -12.87 -0.58 6.97
C GLY A 200 -13.06 -1.66 8.04
N GLY A 201 -12.13 -1.76 9.00
CA GLY A 201 -12.21 -2.69 10.11
C GLY A 201 -13.45 -2.48 10.96
N LEU A 202 -13.76 -1.23 11.30
CA LEU A 202 -14.97 -0.88 12.04
C LEU A 202 -16.23 -1.29 11.27
N ALA A 203 -16.28 -1.01 9.98
CA ALA A 203 -17.43 -1.35 9.14
C ALA A 203 -17.57 -2.86 8.88
N LEU A 204 -16.51 -3.67 9.08
CA LEU A 204 -16.57 -5.14 9.05
C LEU A 204 -17.10 -5.76 10.35
N MET A 205 -17.15 -5.02 11.46
CA MET A 205 -17.60 -5.58 12.75
C MET A 205 -19.05 -6.11 12.73
N PRO A 206 -20.04 -5.43 12.12
CA PRO A 206 -21.37 -6.00 11.98
C PRO A 206 -21.38 -7.35 11.26
N VAL A 207 -20.56 -7.51 10.20
CA VAL A 207 -20.44 -8.78 9.48
C VAL A 207 -19.82 -9.84 10.39
N LEU A 208 -18.77 -9.50 11.12
CA LEU A 208 -18.15 -10.42 12.08
C LEU A 208 -19.13 -10.84 13.19
N LEU A 209 -19.90 -9.92 13.75
CA LEU A 209 -20.89 -10.22 14.77
C LEU A 209 -22.01 -11.13 14.25
N ALA A 210 -22.41 -10.96 12.98
CA ALA A 210 -23.44 -11.78 12.36
C ALA A 210 -22.95 -13.18 11.95
N THR A 211 -21.68 -13.34 11.60
CA THR A 211 -21.14 -14.57 10.98
C THR A 211 -20.05 -15.26 11.79
N GLY A 212 -19.51 -14.60 12.81
CA GLY A 212 -18.31 -15.03 13.54
C GLY A 212 -18.50 -16.10 14.61
N ALA A 213 -19.74 -16.49 14.95
CA ALA A 213 -20.00 -17.49 15.98
C ALA A 213 -19.19 -18.81 15.80
N PRO A 214 -19.00 -19.37 14.59
CA PRO A 214 -18.18 -20.56 14.38
C PRO A 214 -16.70 -20.40 14.78
N LEU A 215 -16.16 -19.18 14.78
CA LEU A 215 -14.80 -18.91 15.26
C LEU A 215 -14.62 -19.15 16.74
N LEU A 216 -15.71 -19.06 17.51
CA LEU A 216 -15.74 -19.27 18.96
C LEU A 216 -16.15 -20.72 19.34
N ALA A 217 -16.51 -21.55 18.36
CA ALA A 217 -16.98 -22.90 18.58
C ALA A 217 -15.88 -23.87 19.08
N SER A 218 -14.61 -23.56 18.79
CA SER A 218 -13.45 -24.34 19.27
C SER A 218 -12.24 -23.45 19.52
N GLY A 219 -11.36 -23.88 20.43
CA GLY A 219 -10.07 -23.21 20.65
C GLY A 219 -9.19 -23.17 19.38
N GLN A 220 -9.29 -24.17 18.52
CA GLN A 220 -8.57 -24.22 17.25
C GLN A 220 -9.10 -23.17 16.27
N SER A 221 -10.41 -23.07 16.06
CA SER A 221 -11.02 -22.06 15.19
C SER A 221 -10.72 -20.64 15.68
N PHE A 222 -10.77 -20.42 17.01
CA PHE A 222 -10.37 -19.17 17.62
C PHE A 222 -8.90 -18.84 17.36
N ALA A 223 -7.99 -19.79 17.54
CA ALA A 223 -6.56 -19.61 17.29
C ALA A 223 -6.26 -19.27 15.83
N VAL A 224 -6.95 -19.91 14.87
CA VAL A 224 -6.87 -19.58 13.44
C VAL A 224 -7.35 -18.14 13.19
N GLY A 225 -8.50 -17.75 13.72
CA GLY A 225 -9.01 -16.38 13.58
C GLY A 225 -8.06 -15.34 14.16
N ALA A 226 -7.51 -15.61 15.35
CA ALA A 226 -6.53 -14.74 16.00
C ALA A 226 -5.21 -14.66 15.19
N TYR A 227 -4.69 -15.78 14.71
CA TYR A 227 -3.53 -15.83 13.84
C TYR A 227 -3.75 -14.98 12.56
N MET A 228 -4.88 -15.19 11.89
CA MET A 228 -5.23 -14.47 10.65
C MET A 228 -5.30 -12.96 10.87
N ALA A 229 -5.89 -12.53 12.00
CA ALA A 229 -5.99 -11.12 12.34
C ALA A 229 -4.63 -10.49 12.71
N LEU A 230 -3.83 -11.18 13.54
CA LEU A 230 -2.59 -10.63 14.11
C LEU A 230 -1.43 -10.72 13.15
N VAL A 231 -1.21 -11.87 12.51
CA VAL A 231 0.01 -12.11 11.73
C VAL A 231 -0.16 -11.67 10.29
N PRO A 232 -0.96 -12.29 9.42
CA PRO A 232 -1.06 -11.86 8.04
C PRO A 232 -1.72 -10.48 7.91
N MET A 233 -2.80 -10.18 8.65
CA MET A 233 -3.52 -8.93 8.43
C MET A 233 -2.95 -7.75 9.21
N PHE A 234 -2.72 -7.84 10.50
CA PHE A 234 -2.16 -6.70 11.23
C PHE A 234 -0.68 -6.47 10.88
N LEU A 235 0.19 -7.46 11.12
CA LEU A 235 1.63 -7.32 10.85
C LEU A 235 1.92 -7.20 9.35
N GLY A 236 1.27 -8.00 8.52
CA GLY A 236 1.41 -7.94 7.07
C GLY A 236 1.05 -6.56 6.51
N TYR A 237 -0.04 -5.94 6.94
CA TYR A 237 -0.39 -4.59 6.47
C TYR A 237 0.47 -3.47 7.07
N LEU A 238 1.11 -3.65 8.22
CA LEU A 238 2.16 -2.73 8.68
C LEU A 238 3.35 -2.71 7.72
N LEU A 239 3.79 -3.91 7.28
CA LEU A 239 4.85 -4.08 6.31
C LEU A 239 4.43 -3.57 4.92
N PHE A 240 3.22 -3.90 4.48
CA PHE A 240 2.65 -3.42 3.22
C PHE A 240 2.59 -1.89 3.16
N GLY A 241 2.11 -1.25 4.23
CA GLY A 241 2.10 0.21 4.35
C GLY A 241 3.51 0.82 4.32
N TYR A 242 4.50 0.12 4.90
CA TYR A 242 5.90 0.52 4.79
C TYR A 242 6.39 0.44 3.35
N GLY A 243 6.02 -0.59 2.62
CA GLY A 243 6.27 -0.73 1.19
C GLY A 243 5.61 0.39 0.39
N LEU A 244 4.29 0.58 0.54
CA LEU A 244 3.51 1.61 -0.15
C LEU A 244 4.03 3.04 0.06
N SER A 245 4.72 3.31 1.16
CA SER A 245 5.34 4.61 1.38
C SER A 245 6.59 4.84 0.51
N ARG A 246 7.08 3.80 -0.20
CA ARG A 246 8.35 3.80 -0.96
C ARG A 246 8.21 3.38 -2.41
N ILE A 247 7.23 2.53 -2.72
CA ILE A 247 6.96 2.05 -4.07
C ILE A 247 5.51 2.34 -4.47
N THR A 248 5.21 2.27 -5.77
CA THR A 248 3.86 2.54 -6.27
C THR A 248 2.88 1.42 -5.93
N PRO A 249 1.58 1.69 -5.86
CA PRO A 249 0.55 0.66 -5.68
C PRO A 249 0.60 -0.44 -6.74
N SER A 250 0.82 -0.08 -8.02
CA SER A 250 0.98 -1.03 -9.11
C SER A 250 2.16 -1.97 -8.91
N SER A 251 3.32 -1.46 -8.46
CA SER A 251 4.47 -2.30 -8.12
C SER A 251 4.20 -3.17 -6.89
N ALA A 252 3.56 -2.62 -5.86
CA ALA A 252 3.24 -3.37 -4.64
C ALA A 252 2.29 -4.54 -4.94
N THR A 253 1.21 -4.30 -5.68
CA THR A 253 0.25 -5.36 -6.08
C THR A 253 0.85 -6.40 -7.02
N THR A 254 1.84 -6.03 -7.86
CA THR A 254 2.58 -7.00 -8.67
C THR A 254 3.50 -7.87 -7.82
N LEU A 255 4.20 -7.28 -6.83
CA LEU A 255 5.04 -8.04 -5.90
C LEU A 255 4.24 -9.03 -5.05
N THR A 256 3.00 -8.71 -4.69
CA THR A 256 2.14 -9.64 -3.94
C THR A 256 1.65 -10.84 -4.77
N LEU A 257 1.89 -10.90 -6.08
CA LEU A 257 1.75 -12.13 -6.87
C LEU A 257 2.72 -13.24 -6.42
N ALA A 258 3.69 -12.95 -5.55
CA ALA A 258 4.47 -13.96 -4.84
C ALA A 258 3.63 -14.78 -3.84
N GLU A 259 2.50 -14.30 -3.37
CA GLU A 259 1.64 -14.97 -2.39
C GLU A 259 1.23 -16.40 -2.81
N PRO A 260 0.70 -16.64 -4.02
CA PRO A 260 0.39 -17.99 -4.48
C PRO A 260 1.63 -18.90 -4.55
N ALA A 261 2.81 -18.35 -4.87
CA ALA A 261 4.05 -19.13 -4.88
C ALA A 261 4.44 -19.59 -3.47
N VAL A 262 4.33 -18.71 -2.48
CA VAL A 262 4.57 -19.05 -1.08
C VAL A 262 3.56 -20.10 -0.60
N ALA A 263 2.27 -19.94 -0.92
CA ALA A 263 1.25 -20.91 -0.57
C ALA A 263 1.55 -22.30 -1.14
N ALA A 264 2.00 -22.39 -2.40
CA ALA A 264 2.37 -23.64 -3.03
C ALA A 264 3.60 -24.29 -2.39
N VAL A 265 4.63 -23.50 -2.05
CA VAL A 265 5.80 -23.98 -1.32
C VAL A 265 5.41 -24.54 0.05
N LEU A 266 4.54 -23.85 0.78
CA LEU A 266 4.03 -24.33 2.07
C LEU A 266 3.21 -25.60 1.93
N ALA A 267 2.40 -25.75 0.88
CA ALA A 267 1.68 -26.98 0.59
C ALA A 267 2.62 -28.18 0.41
N VAL A 268 3.74 -27.99 -0.30
CA VAL A 268 4.77 -29.02 -0.44
C VAL A 268 5.48 -29.33 0.88
N LEU A 269 5.94 -28.32 1.60
CA LEU A 269 6.81 -28.49 2.77
C LEU A 269 6.05 -28.90 4.03
N VAL A 270 4.81 -28.39 4.21
CA VAL A 270 4.01 -28.59 5.43
C VAL A 270 2.98 -29.70 5.25
N VAL A 271 2.31 -29.73 4.08
CA VAL A 271 1.24 -30.69 3.80
C VAL A 271 1.79 -31.96 3.10
N GLY A 272 2.98 -31.87 2.49
CA GLY A 272 3.59 -32.96 1.75
C GLY A 272 2.99 -33.19 0.35
N GLU A 273 2.32 -32.18 -0.20
CA GLU A 273 1.73 -32.21 -1.54
C GLU A 273 2.82 -32.34 -2.62
N ARG A 274 2.52 -33.13 -3.67
CA ARG A 274 3.39 -33.21 -4.85
C ARG A 274 2.87 -32.28 -5.94
N LEU A 275 3.63 -31.28 -6.25
CA LEU A 275 3.27 -30.32 -7.31
C LEU A 275 3.46 -30.98 -8.69
N PRO A 276 2.48 -30.91 -9.60
CA PRO A 276 2.64 -31.29 -11.00
C PRO A 276 3.66 -30.40 -11.72
N GLY A 277 4.27 -30.92 -12.81
CA GLY A 277 5.28 -30.15 -13.56
C GLY A 277 4.83 -28.76 -14.03
N ALA A 278 3.56 -28.60 -14.40
CA ALA A 278 2.99 -27.30 -14.76
C ALA A 278 3.02 -26.27 -13.59
N ALA A 279 2.84 -26.73 -12.35
CA ALA A 279 2.92 -25.84 -11.18
C ALA A 279 4.33 -25.27 -10.98
N TRP A 280 5.38 -26.06 -11.25
CA TRP A 280 6.76 -25.58 -11.23
C TRP A 280 7.03 -24.53 -12.31
N ALA A 281 6.42 -24.68 -13.50
CA ALA A 281 6.49 -23.64 -14.54
C ALA A 281 5.80 -22.36 -14.10
N GLY A 282 4.66 -22.44 -13.41
CA GLY A 282 3.99 -21.27 -12.80
C GLY A 282 4.85 -20.57 -11.77
N LEU A 283 5.49 -21.33 -10.87
CA LEU A 283 6.45 -20.81 -9.88
C LEU A 283 7.63 -20.06 -10.55
N ALA A 284 8.20 -20.68 -11.59
CA ALA A 284 9.27 -20.06 -12.36
C ALA A 284 8.82 -18.75 -13.03
N GLY A 285 7.59 -18.70 -13.56
CA GLY A 285 6.99 -17.48 -14.13
C GLY A 285 6.84 -16.37 -13.10
N ILE A 286 6.35 -16.68 -11.88
CA ILE A 286 6.27 -15.72 -10.77
C ILE A 286 7.67 -15.22 -10.39
N GLY A 287 8.65 -16.13 -10.22
CA GLY A 287 10.02 -15.75 -9.91
C GLY A 287 10.64 -14.83 -10.96
N ALA A 288 10.44 -15.14 -12.25
CA ALA A 288 10.90 -14.30 -13.35
C ALA A 288 10.21 -12.91 -13.36
N SER A 289 8.92 -12.84 -13.05
CA SER A 289 8.19 -11.57 -12.88
C SER A 289 8.80 -10.70 -11.78
N LEU A 290 9.06 -11.27 -10.61
CA LEU A 290 9.66 -10.56 -9.48
C LEU A 290 11.08 -10.07 -9.81
N LEU A 291 11.88 -10.90 -10.47
CA LEU A 291 13.23 -10.55 -10.92
C LEU A 291 13.17 -9.40 -11.94
N LEU A 292 12.28 -9.49 -12.94
CA LEU A 292 12.09 -8.46 -13.94
C LEU A 292 11.71 -7.11 -13.30
N LEU A 293 10.83 -7.12 -12.30
CA LEU A 293 10.44 -5.91 -11.59
C LEU A 293 11.56 -5.34 -10.72
N ALA A 294 12.40 -6.21 -10.11
CA ALA A 294 13.54 -5.80 -9.31
C ALA A 294 14.67 -5.19 -10.15
N LEU A 295 14.88 -5.71 -11.36
CA LEU A 295 15.89 -5.23 -12.32
C LEU A 295 15.40 -4.06 -13.18
N ALA A 296 14.11 -3.72 -13.13
CA ALA A 296 13.56 -2.62 -13.90
C ALA A 296 14.28 -1.30 -13.59
N PRO A 297 14.67 -0.52 -14.61
CA PRO A 297 15.32 0.76 -14.40
C PRO A 297 14.42 1.67 -13.57
N THR A 298 14.92 2.15 -12.42
CA THR A 298 14.23 3.15 -11.61
C THR A 298 14.21 4.45 -12.40
N THR A 299 13.14 4.71 -13.14
CA THR A 299 12.90 6.03 -13.73
C THR A 299 12.63 7.00 -12.59
N LEU A 300 13.70 7.63 -12.10
CA LEU A 300 13.56 8.78 -11.21
C LEU A 300 12.67 9.81 -11.93
N PRO A 301 11.69 10.42 -11.25
CA PRO A 301 10.97 11.55 -11.81
C PRO A 301 12.04 12.59 -12.21
N ARG A 302 12.14 12.91 -13.50
CA ARG A 302 12.91 14.08 -13.92
C ARG A 302 12.37 15.25 -13.10
N SER A 303 13.20 15.79 -12.21
CA SER A 303 12.94 17.10 -11.64
C SER A 303 12.79 18.04 -12.84
N THR A 304 11.56 18.46 -13.11
CA THR A 304 11.32 19.61 -13.96
C THR A 304 11.89 20.79 -13.21
N SER A 305 13.18 21.06 -13.39
CA SER A 305 13.73 22.37 -13.08
C SER A 305 12.91 23.35 -13.91
N SER A 306 12.12 24.16 -13.18
CA SER A 306 11.30 25.22 -13.75
C SER A 306 12.15 26.08 -14.68
N PRO A 307 11.67 26.44 -15.88
CA PRO A 307 12.37 27.36 -16.77
C PRO A 307 12.68 28.74 -16.14
N ALA A 308 12.09 29.04 -14.97
CA ALA A 308 12.32 30.26 -14.21
C ALA A 308 13.72 30.34 -13.58
N ASP A 309 14.38 29.19 -13.30
CA ASP A 309 15.71 29.18 -12.68
C ASP A 309 16.87 29.39 -13.68
N ARG A 310 16.57 29.46 -14.97
CA ARG A 310 17.58 29.75 -16.02
C ARG A 310 17.69 31.24 -16.41
N ARG A 311 17.00 32.13 -15.73
CA ARG A 311 17.05 33.59 -15.97
C ARG A 311 17.55 34.39 -14.78
N ALA A 312 18.50 33.86 -14.02
CA ALA A 312 19.32 34.72 -13.18
C ALA A 312 20.44 35.29 -14.07
N PRO A 313 20.53 36.61 -14.28
CA PRO A 313 21.67 37.18 -14.98
C PRO A 313 22.92 36.92 -14.16
N GLN A 314 23.90 36.28 -14.76
CA GLN A 314 25.26 36.30 -14.27
C GLN A 314 25.74 37.76 -14.33
N SER A 315 25.54 38.52 -13.25
CA SER A 315 26.24 39.79 -13.05
C SER A 315 27.69 39.48 -12.74
N ALA A 316 28.53 39.79 -13.71
CA ALA A 316 29.96 39.70 -13.62
C ALA A 316 30.54 40.49 -12.45
N PRO A 317 31.57 39.97 -11.77
CA PRO A 317 32.35 40.76 -10.82
C PRO A 317 33.49 41.43 -11.61
N ALA A 318 33.32 42.70 -12.00
CA ALA A 318 34.43 43.53 -12.48
C ALA A 318 34.14 44.98 -12.09
N ALA A 319 34.67 45.40 -10.95
CA ALA A 319 35.11 46.76 -10.64
C ALA A 319 35.22 46.98 -9.08
N ALA A 320 36.27 46.39 -8.50
CA ALA A 320 36.70 46.75 -7.14
C ALA A 320 38.21 46.64 -6.99
N GLU A 321 38.95 47.16 -7.93
CA GLU A 321 40.41 47.36 -7.80
C GLU A 321 40.83 48.69 -8.42
N ALA A 322 40.46 49.81 -7.78
CA ALA A 322 41.11 51.11 -8.05
C ALA A 322 40.61 52.18 -7.03
N HIS A 323 41.02 52.08 -5.76
CA HIS A 323 41.10 53.26 -4.88
C HIS A 323 41.75 52.86 -3.53
N LEU A 324 43.01 52.44 -3.60
CA LEU A 324 43.92 52.41 -2.43
C LEU A 324 45.18 53.14 -2.82
N ARG A 325 45.11 54.49 -2.85
CA ARG A 325 46.27 55.41 -2.68
C ARG A 325 45.74 56.82 -2.59
N ARG A 326 45.59 57.35 -1.37
CA ARG A 326 46.01 58.70 -0.95
C ARG A 326 45.70 58.84 0.52
N GLY A 327 46.72 59.22 1.25
CA GLY A 327 46.80 59.29 2.72
C GLY A 327 46.25 60.60 3.30
N PRO A 328 46.60 60.95 4.55
CA PRO A 328 45.70 61.50 5.57
C PRO A 328 45.67 63.00 5.65
N GLY A 329 44.54 63.57 6.07
CA GLY A 329 44.40 65.01 6.29
C GLY A 329 43.27 65.38 7.22
N ARG A 330 43.64 65.60 8.50
CA ARG A 330 43.09 66.56 9.51
C ARG A 330 41.61 66.78 9.74
N ALA A 331 41.24 66.45 10.93
CA ALA A 331 40.38 67.11 11.94
C ALA A 331 39.56 68.33 11.55
N GLN A 332 38.27 68.39 11.95
CA GLN A 332 37.79 69.41 12.89
C GLN A 332 36.35 69.07 13.39
N ALA A 333 36.16 69.51 14.62
CA ALA A 333 35.06 69.33 15.54
C ALA A 333 33.80 70.12 15.20
N GLY A 334 32.69 69.72 15.79
CA GLY A 334 31.49 70.60 15.94
C GLY A 334 30.21 69.80 16.22
N SER A 335 29.94 69.58 17.48
CA SER A 335 28.81 70.04 18.31
C SER A 335 27.39 69.70 17.90
N GLY A 336 26.64 69.11 18.83
CA GLY A 336 25.27 69.55 19.10
C GLY A 336 24.19 68.47 19.11
N ALA A 337 23.84 68.04 20.31
CA ALA A 337 22.65 67.25 20.72
C ALA A 337 21.30 67.91 20.28
N PRO A 338 20.11 67.41 20.64
CA PRO A 338 19.73 66.30 21.52
C PRO A 338 18.50 65.44 21.07
N CYS A 339 18.32 64.38 21.82
CA CYS A 339 17.18 63.55 22.10
C CYS A 339 15.76 64.11 21.83
N ARG A 340 14.86 63.37 21.19
CA ARG A 340 13.42 63.44 21.44
C ARG A 340 12.82 62.05 21.49
N THR A 341 12.43 61.68 22.68
CA THR A 341 11.48 60.63 23.08
C THR A 341 10.07 60.97 22.61
N VAL A 342 9.32 60.01 22.06
CA VAL A 342 7.86 60.07 21.94
C VAL A 342 7.25 58.72 22.25
N PRO A 343 6.12 58.63 22.98
CA PRO A 343 5.69 57.48 23.77
C PRO A 343 4.69 56.56 23.05
N ALA A 344 4.48 55.38 23.64
CA ALA A 344 3.51 54.35 23.28
C ALA A 344 2.05 54.83 23.50
N PRO A 345 1.07 54.34 22.73
CA PRO A 345 -0.34 54.40 23.10
C PRO A 345 -0.88 53.08 23.66
N THR A 346 -1.55 53.26 24.74
CA THR A 346 -2.34 52.44 25.62
C THR A 346 -3.43 51.60 24.96
N ALA A 347 -3.70 50.49 25.61
CA ALA A 347 -4.83 49.57 25.45
C ALA A 347 -6.22 50.24 25.48
N ARG A 348 -7.17 49.76 24.70
CA ARG A 348 -8.62 49.86 24.97
C ARG A 348 -9.29 48.49 24.84
N ARG A 349 -9.76 47.98 25.98
CA ARG A 349 -10.86 47.01 26.14
C ARG A 349 -12.19 47.69 25.74
N ARG A 350 -13.09 46.95 25.13
CA ARG A 350 -14.56 46.93 25.25
C ARG A 350 -15.10 45.92 24.23
N LYS A 351 -16.02 45.14 24.45
CA LYS A 351 -17.03 44.49 25.33
C LYS A 351 -17.38 43.20 24.70
#